data_ddcb956f7b05ec384018f2933bbc072b
#
_entry.id   ddcb956f7b05ec384018f2933bbc072b
#
_cell.length_a   1.000
_cell.length_b   1.000
_cell.length_c   1.000
_cell.angle_alpha   90.00
_cell.angle_beta   90.00
_cell.angle_gamma   90.00
#
_symmetry.space_group_name_H-M   'P 1'
#
loop_
_entity.id
_entity.type
_entity.pdbx_description
1 polymer ?
#
loop_
_entity_poly.entity_id
_entity_poly.type
_entity_poly.pdbx_seq_one_letter_code
_entity_poly.pdbx_strand_id
1 'polypeptide(L)'
;MSDTTNVLRPVAIAQAACPLLTGDALVGLEKYLADESRRQGTADALAFPTSTAAVAAAVTAAREQGWPVTISAARTGIAAGAVPNGGLLLSLEKLTRVRGLRRTDDGTFLLHCEAGVLLTHVQQSLRNGSFPDSADWDAESLAALEELKGEHLFYPPDPTEASAAIGGTIACNASGAHTFLYGPTRPYVQRLQVVLMDGRVLDLDRGAHLAEEDGTFGIENADGTIAWGKTPSYLWPRTKSSAGYFSAPQLDLIDLFIGSEGTLGIITEAEIRLVPAPETNCAVMTFWPDEDSALRFTRDLRERRTELGVEAIEYVDRNALGMLRQRRDALGAASGVPACLPATAGGAIYLDIGTATDSLPAVLGELADLVTAVGGYPETCWTAIERDERERLRVFRHALPETVNSIIAETRKTHPDITKLGTDMAVPDEHLGTILAIYREKLAAADLPYVIFGHIGNNHLHVNILPRNPADYQKGWDLYHEFAQTVVDLGGSPAAEHGIGKLKTDFLETLVGTQGIQEMRAVKRLFDTDELLGVGTLFAS
;
A
#
# COMPACT_ATOMS: atom_id res chain seq x y z
N MET A 1 34.81 -22.29 -2.69
CA MET A 1 34.56 -20.86 -2.39
C MET A 1 33.31 -20.87 -1.55
N SER A 2 33.35 -20.37 -0.33
CA SER A 2 32.14 -20.29 0.49
C SER A 2 31.16 -19.34 -0.23
N ASP A 3 30.02 -19.86 -0.63
CA ASP A 3 28.93 -19.06 -1.16
C ASP A 3 28.45 -18.17 -0.01
N THR A 4 28.90 -16.90 0.00
CA THR A 4 28.52 -15.96 1.04
C THR A 4 27.13 -15.49 0.75
N THR A 5 26.15 -15.91 1.55
CA THR A 5 24.72 -15.58 1.43
C THR A 5 24.44 -14.07 1.53
N ASN A 6 25.39 -13.28 2.05
CA ASN A 6 25.30 -11.83 2.23
C ASN A 6 25.83 -11.02 1.04
N VAL A 7 26.11 -11.62 -0.12
CA VAL A 7 26.55 -10.90 -1.33
C VAL A 7 25.56 -11.09 -2.46
N LEU A 8 25.03 -9.97 -2.95
CA LEU A 8 24.16 -9.93 -4.11
C LEU A 8 24.99 -9.98 -5.40
N ARG A 9 24.70 -10.93 -6.28
CA ARG A 9 25.39 -11.11 -7.56
C ARG A 9 24.44 -10.87 -8.73
N PRO A 10 24.85 -10.05 -9.72
CA PRO A 10 24.05 -9.84 -10.93
C PRO A 10 23.96 -11.13 -11.76
N VAL A 11 22.81 -11.33 -12.38
CA VAL A 11 22.58 -12.41 -13.33
C VAL A 11 22.75 -11.92 -14.76
N ALA A 12 23.17 -12.82 -15.65
CA ALA A 12 23.28 -12.51 -17.09
C ALA A 12 21.88 -12.47 -17.72
N ILE A 13 21.65 -11.44 -18.54
CA ILE A 13 20.42 -11.29 -19.32
C ILE A 13 20.73 -11.16 -20.81
N ALA A 14 19.77 -11.46 -21.67
CA ALA A 14 19.85 -11.17 -23.08
C ALA A 14 19.92 -9.65 -23.34
N GLN A 15 20.53 -9.23 -24.44
CA GLN A 15 20.48 -7.83 -24.85
C GLN A 15 19.14 -7.52 -25.55
N ALA A 16 18.63 -6.32 -25.31
CA ALA A 16 17.44 -5.79 -25.98
C ALA A 16 17.61 -4.30 -26.24
N ALA A 17 16.79 -3.74 -27.12
CA ALA A 17 16.68 -2.31 -27.31
C ALA A 17 15.38 -1.80 -26.68
N CYS A 18 15.40 -0.57 -26.18
CA CYS A 18 14.22 0.16 -25.75
C CYS A 18 14.23 1.56 -26.35
N PRO A 19 13.33 1.88 -27.27
CA PRO A 19 13.24 3.22 -27.85
C PRO A 19 12.86 4.24 -26.77
N LEU A 20 13.59 5.36 -26.70
CA LEU A 20 13.24 6.51 -25.89
C LEU A 20 12.45 7.50 -26.75
N LEU A 21 11.22 7.81 -26.35
CA LEU A 21 10.39 8.83 -26.99
C LEU A 21 10.81 10.19 -26.45
N THR A 22 11.18 11.12 -27.34
CA THR A 22 11.66 12.46 -26.99
C THR A 22 11.00 13.53 -27.87
N GLY A 23 11.07 14.80 -27.47
CA GLY A 23 10.58 15.93 -28.26
C GLY A 23 9.10 15.78 -28.65
N ASP A 24 8.81 15.94 -29.96
CA ASP A 24 7.42 15.86 -30.47
C ASP A 24 6.72 14.53 -30.21
N ALA A 25 7.48 13.45 -29.99
CA ALA A 25 6.92 12.14 -29.65
C ALA A 25 6.27 12.09 -28.25
N LEU A 26 6.50 13.10 -27.40
CA LEU A 26 5.86 13.22 -26.08
C LEU A 26 4.49 13.91 -26.14
N VAL A 27 4.13 14.54 -27.24
CA VAL A 27 2.84 15.22 -27.41
C VAL A 27 1.69 14.21 -27.32
N GLY A 28 0.72 14.48 -26.44
CA GLY A 28 -0.41 13.58 -26.17
C GLY A 28 -0.12 12.50 -25.12
N LEU A 29 1.08 12.53 -24.48
CA LEU A 29 1.47 11.60 -23.41
C LEU A 29 1.46 12.24 -22.01
N GLU A 30 0.86 13.43 -21.87
CA GLU A 30 0.83 14.20 -20.60
C GLU A 30 0.21 13.43 -19.44
N LYS A 31 -0.69 12.47 -19.71
CA LYS A 31 -1.28 11.59 -18.70
C LYS A 31 -0.25 10.75 -17.94
N TYR A 32 0.95 10.54 -18.51
CA TYR A 32 2.02 9.79 -17.85
C TYR A 32 2.82 10.65 -16.86
N LEU A 33 2.71 11.97 -16.95
CA LEU A 33 3.44 12.91 -16.12
C LEU A 33 2.78 13.19 -14.77
N ALA A 34 1.71 12.48 -14.45
CA ALA A 34 0.94 12.62 -13.20
C ALA A 34 0.56 11.25 -12.62
N ASP A 35 0.23 11.24 -11.34
CA ASP A 35 -0.40 10.12 -10.63
C ASP A 35 -1.63 10.61 -9.84
N GLU A 36 -2.20 9.75 -9.00
CA GLU A 36 -3.39 10.11 -8.19
C GLU A 36 -3.10 11.16 -7.09
N SER A 37 -1.84 11.55 -6.86
CA SER A 37 -1.51 12.72 -6.04
C SER A 37 -1.97 14.04 -6.66
N ARG A 38 -2.32 14.02 -7.95
CA ARG A 38 -2.69 15.17 -8.79
C ARG A 38 -1.56 16.19 -8.96
N ARG A 39 -0.31 15.80 -8.66
CA ARG A 39 0.88 16.57 -9.03
C ARG A 39 1.19 16.32 -10.50
N GLN A 40 1.64 17.36 -11.17
CA GLN A 40 2.07 17.31 -12.56
C GLN A 40 3.59 17.47 -12.62
N GLY A 41 4.26 16.57 -13.31
CA GLY A 41 5.71 16.57 -13.51
C GLY A 41 6.11 16.95 -14.91
N THR A 42 7.41 16.81 -15.20
CA THR A 42 8.00 16.99 -16.52
C THR A 42 8.95 15.83 -16.82
N ALA A 43 9.12 15.47 -18.10
CA ALA A 43 10.09 14.47 -18.53
C ALA A 43 10.73 14.90 -19.86
N ASP A 44 12.01 14.56 -20.05
CA ASP A 44 12.75 14.78 -21.29
C ASP A 44 12.56 13.61 -22.26
N ALA A 45 12.31 12.42 -21.69
CA ALA A 45 12.04 11.19 -22.43
C ALA A 45 11.01 10.31 -21.72
N LEU A 46 10.34 9.44 -22.50
CA LEU A 46 9.42 8.40 -22.02
C LEU A 46 9.78 7.07 -22.68
N ALA A 47 9.78 5.98 -21.92
CA ALA A 47 10.02 4.64 -22.44
C ALA A 47 8.97 3.65 -21.95
N PHE A 48 8.64 2.67 -22.82
CA PHE A 48 7.69 1.59 -22.56
C PHE A 48 8.36 0.22 -22.81
N PRO A 49 9.24 -0.24 -21.92
CA PRO A 49 9.91 -1.52 -22.06
C PRO A 49 8.91 -2.68 -22.03
N THR A 50 9.23 -3.75 -22.77
CA THR A 50 8.44 -4.98 -22.88
C THR A 50 9.16 -6.21 -22.32
N SER A 51 10.31 -6.02 -21.69
CA SER A 51 11.11 -7.06 -21.03
C SER A 51 12.09 -6.45 -20.04
N THR A 52 12.61 -7.25 -19.11
CA THR A 52 13.70 -6.87 -18.20
C THR A 52 14.92 -6.33 -18.95
N ALA A 53 15.31 -6.98 -20.05
CA ALA A 53 16.41 -6.54 -20.88
C ALA A 53 16.17 -5.15 -21.52
N ALA A 54 14.92 -4.86 -21.92
CA ALA A 54 14.55 -3.54 -22.42
C ALA A 54 14.57 -2.47 -21.31
N VAL A 55 14.21 -2.81 -20.08
CA VAL A 55 14.37 -1.93 -18.90
C VAL A 55 15.85 -1.62 -18.70
N ALA A 56 16.74 -2.63 -18.67
CA ALA A 56 18.18 -2.44 -18.52
C ALA A 56 18.78 -1.52 -19.61
N ALA A 57 18.36 -1.70 -20.86
CA ALA A 57 18.79 -0.83 -21.98
C ALA A 57 18.33 0.62 -21.80
N ALA A 58 17.07 0.84 -21.37
CA ALA A 58 16.53 2.18 -21.17
C ALA A 58 17.24 2.94 -20.04
N VAL A 59 17.49 2.28 -18.89
CA VAL A 59 18.18 2.94 -17.77
C VAL A 59 19.65 3.20 -18.06
N THR A 60 20.34 2.29 -18.77
CA THR A 60 21.72 2.51 -19.22
C THR A 60 21.80 3.73 -20.13
N ALA A 61 20.88 3.86 -21.09
CA ALA A 61 20.83 5.03 -21.98
C ALA A 61 20.52 6.33 -21.21
N ALA A 62 19.64 6.30 -20.21
CA ALA A 62 19.37 7.45 -19.35
C ALA A 62 20.59 7.84 -18.51
N ARG A 63 21.30 6.84 -17.94
CA ARG A 63 22.52 7.05 -17.17
C ARG A 63 23.63 7.71 -17.99
N GLU A 64 23.83 7.28 -19.24
CA GLU A 64 24.80 7.89 -20.17
C GLU A 64 24.51 9.37 -20.45
N GLN A 65 23.25 9.80 -20.36
CA GLN A 65 22.83 11.19 -20.49
C GLN A 65 22.85 11.96 -19.15
N GLY A 66 23.11 11.29 -18.02
CA GLY A 66 22.98 11.88 -16.70
C GLY A 66 21.53 12.21 -16.33
N TRP A 67 20.55 11.54 -16.92
CA TRP A 67 19.13 11.80 -16.69
C TRP A 67 18.62 11.10 -15.43
N PRO A 68 17.88 11.80 -14.56
CA PRO A 68 17.12 11.14 -13.51
C PRO A 68 16.08 10.19 -14.12
N VAL A 69 15.80 9.10 -13.43
CA VAL A 69 14.81 8.10 -13.86
C VAL A 69 13.68 8.02 -12.83
N THR A 70 12.46 8.27 -13.28
CA THR A 70 11.25 8.03 -12.50
C THR A 70 10.52 6.80 -13.05
N ILE A 71 10.15 5.88 -12.16
CA ILE A 71 9.45 4.65 -12.52
C ILE A 71 7.95 4.86 -12.32
N SER A 72 7.14 4.40 -13.28
CA SER A 72 5.70 4.33 -13.13
C SER A 72 5.16 2.98 -13.63
N ALA A 73 4.02 2.57 -13.08
CA ALA A 73 3.25 1.43 -13.57
C ALA A 73 1.79 1.87 -13.76
N ALA A 74 0.87 1.50 -12.86
CA ALA A 74 -0.54 1.90 -12.94
C ALA A 74 -0.82 3.36 -12.51
N ARG A 75 0.13 4.05 -11.89
CA ARG A 75 0.04 5.45 -11.41
C ARG A 75 -1.08 5.70 -10.37
N THR A 76 -1.44 4.69 -9.61
CA THR A 76 -2.48 4.74 -8.56
C THR A 76 -1.98 5.34 -7.24
N GLY A 77 -0.67 5.60 -7.12
CA GLY A 77 -0.06 6.19 -5.93
C GLY A 77 -0.48 7.63 -5.70
N ILE A 78 -0.59 8.01 -4.40
CA ILE A 78 -1.02 9.36 -3.98
C ILE A 78 0.09 10.18 -3.32
N ALA A 79 1.32 9.67 -3.31
CA ALA A 79 2.48 10.34 -2.72
C ALA A 79 3.46 10.96 -3.75
N ALA A 80 3.04 11.06 -5.02
CA ALA A 80 3.81 11.61 -6.15
C ALA A 80 5.11 10.83 -6.47
N GLY A 81 5.23 9.57 -6.06
CA GLY A 81 6.40 8.74 -6.37
C GLY A 81 6.60 8.51 -7.88
N ALA A 82 5.51 8.37 -8.64
CA ALA A 82 5.51 8.15 -10.08
C ALA A 82 5.53 9.46 -10.91
N VAL A 83 5.56 10.63 -10.28
CA VAL A 83 5.57 11.93 -10.97
C VAL A 83 7.01 12.32 -11.30
N PRO A 84 7.39 12.46 -12.59
CA PRO A 84 8.77 12.73 -12.98
C PRO A 84 9.16 14.19 -12.72
N ASN A 85 10.46 14.40 -12.48
CA ASN A 85 11.07 15.71 -12.33
C ASN A 85 12.24 15.83 -13.33
N GLY A 86 11.91 15.94 -14.62
CA GLY A 86 12.86 15.85 -15.71
C GLY A 86 13.32 14.41 -16.03
N GLY A 87 14.27 14.27 -16.96
CA GLY A 87 14.89 13.03 -17.34
C GLY A 87 13.96 11.98 -17.97
N LEU A 88 14.20 10.71 -17.66
CA LEU A 88 13.44 9.59 -18.20
C LEU A 88 12.27 9.20 -17.29
N LEU A 89 11.05 9.20 -17.84
CA LEU A 89 9.93 8.47 -17.26
C LEU A 89 9.88 7.06 -17.85
N LEU A 90 10.06 6.04 -17.02
CA LEU A 90 10.03 4.63 -17.39
C LEU A 90 8.69 4.03 -17.00
N SER A 91 7.82 3.77 -17.98
CA SER A 91 6.50 3.16 -17.75
C SER A 91 6.55 1.65 -17.93
N LEU A 92 6.28 0.92 -16.84
CA LEU A 92 6.27 -0.55 -16.83
C LEU A 92 4.91 -1.14 -17.27
N GLU A 93 3.97 -0.33 -17.76
CA GLU A 93 2.62 -0.76 -18.11
C GLU A 93 2.55 -1.83 -19.20
N LYS A 94 3.64 -2.09 -19.90
CA LYS A 94 3.74 -3.15 -20.93
C LYS A 94 4.39 -4.45 -20.45
N LEU A 95 4.83 -4.49 -19.19
CA LEU A 95 5.26 -5.73 -18.54
C LEU A 95 4.05 -6.39 -17.88
N THR A 96 3.18 -7.01 -18.67
CA THR A 96 1.84 -7.44 -18.21
C THR A 96 1.61 -8.94 -18.24
N ARG A 97 2.64 -9.75 -18.52
CA ARG A 97 2.48 -11.20 -18.61
C ARG A 97 2.51 -11.85 -17.23
N VAL A 98 1.61 -12.80 -17.03
CA VAL A 98 1.75 -13.84 -16.01
C VAL A 98 2.56 -14.97 -16.62
N ARG A 99 3.76 -15.17 -16.11
CA ARG A 99 4.79 -16.02 -16.71
C ARG A 99 4.65 -17.49 -16.37
N GLY A 100 4.03 -17.81 -15.25
CA GLY A 100 3.86 -19.17 -14.79
C GLY A 100 3.28 -19.28 -13.39
N LEU A 101 3.07 -20.52 -13.00
CA LEU A 101 2.61 -20.92 -11.68
C LEU A 101 3.45 -22.12 -11.24
N ARG A 102 3.89 -22.16 -9.99
CA ARG A 102 4.52 -23.35 -9.44
C ARG A 102 3.97 -23.70 -8.07
N ARG A 103 3.99 -24.97 -7.73
CA ARG A 103 3.68 -25.46 -6.40
C ARG A 103 4.96 -25.88 -5.72
N THR A 104 5.21 -25.35 -4.53
CA THR A 104 6.38 -25.72 -3.71
C THR A 104 6.18 -27.06 -3.02
N ASP A 105 7.25 -27.64 -2.45
CA ASP A 105 7.21 -28.95 -1.76
C ASP A 105 6.27 -28.96 -0.55
N ASP A 106 6.05 -27.81 0.09
CA ASP A 106 5.11 -27.63 1.20
C ASP A 106 3.65 -27.39 0.74
N GLY A 107 3.40 -27.43 -0.56
CA GLY A 107 2.09 -27.27 -1.16
C GLY A 107 1.66 -25.83 -1.44
N THR A 108 2.52 -24.84 -1.18
CA THR A 108 2.23 -23.43 -1.45
C THR A 108 2.26 -23.13 -2.96
N PHE A 109 1.29 -22.36 -3.46
CA PHE A 109 1.30 -21.89 -4.85
C PHE A 109 1.96 -20.52 -4.97
N LEU A 110 2.87 -20.38 -5.93
CA LEU A 110 3.58 -19.15 -6.26
C LEU A 110 3.26 -18.77 -7.70
N LEU A 111 2.76 -17.52 -7.89
CA LEU A 111 2.43 -16.97 -9.20
C LEU A 111 3.56 -16.05 -9.67
N HIS A 112 4.14 -16.34 -10.83
CA HIS A 112 5.20 -15.54 -11.44
C HIS A 112 4.59 -14.46 -12.35
N CYS A 113 4.76 -13.20 -11.97
CA CYS A 113 4.17 -12.04 -12.65
C CYS A 113 5.23 -11.04 -13.09
N GLU A 114 5.02 -10.42 -14.25
CA GLU A 114 5.69 -9.17 -14.61
C GLU A 114 5.13 -7.99 -13.79
N ALA A 115 5.94 -6.94 -13.60
CA ALA A 115 5.63 -5.83 -12.69
C ALA A 115 4.39 -4.99 -13.06
N GLY A 116 4.02 -4.94 -14.33
CA GLY A 116 2.86 -4.21 -14.83
C GLY A 116 1.55 -4.99 -14.78
N VAL A 117 1.55 -6.25 -14.35
CA VAL A 117 0.33 -7.05 -14.15
C VAL A 117 -0.54 -6.39 -13.09
N LEU A 118 -1.84 -6.18 -13.39
CA LEU A 118 -2.77 -5.54 -12.45
C LEU A 118 -3.31 -6.54 -11.43
N LEU A 119 -3.53 -6.09 -10.19
CA LEU A 119 -4.16 -6.89 -9.13
C LEU A 119 -5.52 -7.45 -9.57
N THR A 120 -6.33 -6.63 -10.23
CA THR A 120 -7.63 -7.06 -10.78
C THR A 120 -7.49 -8.23 -11.75
N HIS A 121 -6.45 -8.23 -12.59
CA HIS A 121 -6.16 -9.34 -13.50
C HIS A 121 -5.81 -10.61 -12.73
N VAL A 122 -4.90 -10.53 -11.75
CA VAL A 122 -4.53 -11.67 -10.90
C VAL A 122 -5.77 -12.26 -10.21
N GLN A 123 -6.55 -11.43 -9.51
CA GLN A 123 -7.72 -11.85 -8.77
C GLN A 123 -8.82 -12.46 -9.67
N GLN A 124 -9.00 -11.91 -10.87
CA GLN A 124 -9.97 -12.45 -11.83
C GLN A 124 -9.51 -13.78 -12.39
N SER A 125 -8.23 -13.92 -12.75
CA SER A 125 -7.67 -15.17 -13.29
C SER A 125 -7.73 -16.30 -12.27
N LEU A 126 -7.42 -16.01 -10.99
CA LEU A 126 -7.54 -16.97 -9.89
C LEU A 126 -9.00 -17.43 -9.69
N ARG A 127 -9.96 -16.49 -9.66
CA ARG A 127 -11.40 -16.86 -9.56
C ARG A 127 -11.90 -17.69 -10.73
N ASN A 128 -11.38 -17.45 -11.94
CA ASN A 128 -11.77 -18.19 -13.14
C ASN A 128 -10.99 -19.50 -13.31
N GLY A 129 -9.93 -19.73 -12.52
CA GLY A 129 -9.02 -20.87 -12.69
C GLY A 129 -8.31 -20.89 -14.04
N SER A 130 -8.08 -19.71 -14.65
CA SER A 130 -7.49 -19.59 -15.99
C SER A 130 -6.72 -18.28 -16.16
N PHE A 131 -5.59 -18.37 -16.84
CA PHE A 131 -4.73 -17.23 -17.15
C PHE A 131 -4.62 -17.09 -18.67
N PRO A 132 -4.84 -15.90 -19.25
CA PRO A 132 -4.74 -15.69 -20.71
C PRO A 132 -3.37 -16.08 -21.29
N ASP A 133 -2.29 -15.87 -20.52
CA ASP A 133 -0.91 -16.14 -20.95
C ASP A 133 -0.51 -17.62 -20.82
N SER A 134 -1.38 -18.48 -20.29
CA SER A 134 -1.02 -19.88 -19.97
C SER A 134 -0.68 -20.73 -21.22
N ALA A 135 -1.03 -20.27 -22.42
CA ALA A 135 -0.63 -20.94 -23.66
C ALA A 135 0.90 -20.98 -23.88
N ASP A 136 1.62 -20.02 -23.29
CA ASP A 136 3.08 -19.88 -23.39
C ASP A 136 3.82 -20.47 -22.17
N TRP A 137 3.10 -21.08 -21.21
CA TRP A 137 3.68 -21.63 -19.99
C TRP A 137 4.37 -22.97 -20.23
N ASP A 138 5.37 -23.27 -19.43
CA ASP A 138 6.03 -24.56 -19.44
C ASP A 138 5.14 -25.69 -18.86
N ALA A 139 5.60 -26.92 -18.99
CA ALA A 139 4.83 -28.10 -18.58
C ALA A 139 4.60 -28.15 -17.05
N GLU A 140 5.53 -27.66 -16.24
CA GLU A 140 5.41 -27.60 -14.78
C GLU A 140 4.34 -26.59 -14.38
N SER A 141 4.35 -25.38 -14.95
CA SER A 141 3.36 -24.35 -14.70
C SER A 141 1.95 -24.78 -15.14
N LEU A 142 1.84 -25.50 -16.27
CA LEU A 142 0.56 -26.05 -16.71
C LEU A 142 0.04 -27.14 -15.77
N ALA A 143 0.91 -28.01 -15.25
CA ALA A 143 0.53 -29.01 -14.25
C ALA A 143 0.05 -28.34 -12.95
N ALA A 144 0.76 -27.34 -12.46
CA ALA A 144 0.37 -26.56 -11.28
C ALA A 144 -0.98 -25.84 -11.49
N LEU A 145 -1.27 -25.37 -12.72
CA LEU A 145 -2.57 -24.76 -13.06
C LEU A 145 -3.72 -25.76 -12.98
N GLU A 146 -3.51 -27.00 -13.40
CA GLU A 146 -4.54 -28.05 -13.26
C GLU A 146 -4.81 -28.37 -11.77
N GLU A 147 -3.78 -28.40 -10.95
CA GLU A 147 -3.93 -28.57 -9.49
C GLU A 147 -4.66 -27.37 -8.85
N LEU A 148 -4.34 -26.15 -9.29
CA LEU A 148 -4.98 -24.92 -8.79
C LEU A 148 -6.51 -24.94 -9.01
N LYS A 149 -7.02 -25.56 -10.07
CA LYS A 149 -8.47 -25.61 -10.36
C LYS A 149 -9.30 -26.28 -9.28
N GLY A 150 -8.67 -27.11 -8.44
CA GLY A 150 -9.30 -27.74 -7.28
C GLY A 150 -9.24 -26.91 -6.00
N GLU A 151 -8.52 -25.78 -6.02
CA GLU A 151 -8.24 -24.95 -4.88
C GLU A 151 -8.90 -23.57 -5.03
N HIS A 152 -9.41 -23.03 -3.94
CA HIS A 152 -9.89 -21.65 -3.89
C HIS A 152 -8.78 -20.77 -3.33
N LEU A 153 -7.93 -20.22 -4.19
CA LEU A 153 -6.80 -19.37 -3.78
C LEU A 153 -7.00 -17.92 -4.20
N PHE A 154 -6.37 -17.00 -3.45
CA PHE A 154 -6.33 -15.59 -3.79
C PHE A 154 -5.00 -14.95 -3.37
N TYR A 155 -4.75 -13.73 -3.80
CA TYR A 155 -3.63 -12.89 -3.37
C TYR A 155 -4.12 -11.86 -2.37
N PRO A 156 -3.73 -11.93 -1.08
CA PRO A 156 -4.36 -11.15 0.00
C PRO A 156 -4.15 -9.64 -0.02
N PRO A 157 -2.99 -9.07 -0.45
CA PRO A 157 -2.83 -7.62 -0.43
C PRO A 157 -3.93 -6.89 -1.19
N ASP A 158 -4.62 -5.98 -0.50
CA ASP A 158 -5.85 -5.32 -0.95
C ASP A 158 -5.76 -3.77 -0.87
N PRO A 159 -4.81 -3.13 -1.56
CA PRO A 159 -4.80 -1.67 -1.60
C PRO A 159 -6.15 -1.14 -2.07
N THR A 160 -6.57 0.03 -1.55
CA THR A 160 -7.87 0.64 -1.86
C THR A 160 -8.11 0.76 -3.37
N GLU A 161 -7.06 0.99 -4.15
CA GLU A 161 -7.14 1.03 -5.62
C GLU A 161 -6.75 -0.34 -6.22
N ALA A 162 -7.76 -1.11 -6.56
CA ALA A 162 -7.61 -2.47 -7.08
C ALA A 162 -6.97 -2.53 -8.49
N SER A 163 -6.90 -1.42 -9.22
CA SER A 163 -6.19 -1.32 -10.51
C SER A 163 -4.68 -1.13 -10.37
N ALA A 164 -4.14 -1.18 -9.15
CA ALA A 164 -2.70 -1.12 -8.91
C ALA A 164 -1.96 -2.27 -9.60
N ALA A 165 -0.73 -2.02 -10.05
CA ALA A 165 0.14 -3.02 -10.65
C ALA A 165 0.99 -3.73 -9.59
N ILE A 166 1.27 -5.03 -9.78
CA ILE A 166 2.05 -5.87 -8.85
C ILE A 166 3.39 -5.22 -8.49
N GLY A 167 4.18 -4.74 -9.47
CA GLY A 167 5.46 -4.07 -9.18
C GLY A 167 5.30 -2.80 -8.36
N GLY A 168 4.22 -2.04 -8.59
CA GLY A 168 3.89 -0.86 -7.79
C GLY A 168 3.50 -1.19 -6.36
N THR A 169 2.69 -2.24 -6.16
CA THR A 169 2.31 -2.69 -4.81
C THR A 169 3.51 -3.20 -4.01
N ILE A 170 4.44 -3.88 -4.67
CA ILE A 170 5.70 -4.34 -4.03
C ILE A 170 6.60 -3.14 -3.71
N ALA A 171 6.81 -2.23 -4.66
CA ALA A 171 7.66 -1.06 -4.46
C ALA A 171 7.18 -0.16 -3.31
N CYS A 172 5.87 -0.10 -3.04
CA CYS A 172 5.28 0.66 -1.95
C CYS A 172 5.00 -0.17 -0.69
N ASN A 173 5.28 -1.49 -0.69
CA ASN A 173 4.80 -2.41 0.34
C ASN A 173 3.31 -2.18 0.64
N ALA A 174 2.51 -2.12 -0.42
CA ALA A 174 1.12 -1.71 -0.37
C ALA A 174 0.29 -2.57 0.59
N SER A 175 -0.69 -1.95 1.21
CA SER A 175 -1.56 -2.52 2.22
C SER A 175 -2.97 -1.92 2.10
N GLY A 176 -3.94 -2.51 2.78
CA GLY A 176 -5.34 -2.09 2.78
C GLY A 176 -6.05 -2.49 4.07
N ALA A 177 -7.38 -2.65 3.99
CA ALA A 177 -8.21 -3.03 5.12
C ALA A 177 -7.90 -4.46 5.62
N HIS A 178 -7.72 -5.41 4.70
CA HIS A 178 -7.44 -6.80 5.01
C HIS A 178 -6.00 -7.04 5.52
N THR A 179 -5.16 -6.01 5.50
CA THR A 179 -3.84 -6.05 6.18
C THR A 179 -3.97 -6.38 7.67
N PHE A 180 -5.15 -6.16 8.26
CA PHE A 180 -5.45 -6.53 9.64
C PHE A 180 -5.27 -8.03 9.89
N LEU A 181 -5.75 -8.89 9.01
CA LEU A 181 -5.59 -10.35 9.12
C LEU A 181 -4.38 -10.86 8.35
N TYR A 182 -4.17 -10.38 7.13
CA TYR A 182 -3.24 -10.98 6.18
C TYR A 182 -1.86 -10.31 6.16
N GLY A 183 -1.71 -9.12 6.73
CA GLY A 183 -0.49 -8.33 6.60
C GLY A 183 -0.38 -7.59 5.26
N PRO A 184 0.71 -6.80 5.06
CA PRO A 184 0.96 -6.04 3.83
C PRO A 184 1.52 -6.94 2.71
N THR A 185 1.97 -6.35 1.62
CA THR A 185 2.53 -7.05 0.44
C THR A 185 3.81 -7.86 0.76
N ARG A 186 4.69 -7.37 1.65
CA ARG A 186 6.02 -7.94 1.95
C ARG A 186 6.06 -9.44 2.17
N PRO A 187 5.26 -10.07 3.06
CA PRO A 187 5.34 -11.51 3.34
C PRO A 187 4.89 -12.40 2.16
N TYR A 188 4.27 -11.82 1.15
CA TYR A 188 3.80 -12.56 -0.03
C TYR A 188 4.81 -12.59 -1.17
N VAL A 189 5.84 -11.75 -1.13
CA VAL A 189 6.87 -11.69 -2.16
C VAL A 189 7.92 -12.77 -1.88
N GLN A 190 8.05 -13.73 -2.81
CA GLN A 190 8.96 -14.86 -2.68
C GLN A 190 10.19 -14.75 -3.58
N ARG A 191 10.09 -14.02 -4.68
CA ARG A 191 11.20 -13.73 -5.59
C ARG A 191 11.01 -12.37 -6.25
N LEU A 192 12.10 -11.68 -6.49
CA LEU A 192 12.13 -10.43 -7.27
C LEU A 192 13.24 -10.48 -8.32
N GLN A 193 12.92 -10.01 -9.52
CA GLN A 193 13.91 -9.62 -10.49
C GLN A 193 13.97 -8.09 -10.54
N VAL A 194 15.17 -7.53 -10.34
CA VAL A 194 15.39 -6.10 -10.15
C VAL A 194 16.50 -5.60 -11.08
N VAL A 195 16.23 -4.58 -11.88
CA VAL A 195 17.22 -3.88 -12.71
C VAL A 195 17.78 -2.71 -11.92
N LEU A 196 19.11 -2.62 -11.82
CA LEU A 196 19.81 -1.50 -11.19
C LEU A 196 20.03 -0.36 -12.20
N MET A 197 20.38 0.83 -11.69
CA MET A 197 20.59 2.02 -12.54
C MET A 197 21.72 1.87 -13.56
N ASP A 198 22.68 0.97 -13.33
CA ASP A 198 23.77 0.65 -14.24
C ASP A 198 23.45 -0.49 -15.23
N GLY A 199 22.21 -0.96 -15.26
CA GLY A 199 21.73 -2.02 -16.15
C GLY A 199 21.98 -3.46 -15.64
N ARG A 200 22.70 -3.66 -14.53
CA ARG A 200 22.84 -4.98 -13.91
C ARG A 200 21.48 -5.46 -13.43
N VAL A 201 21.29 -6.77 -13.41
CA VAL A 201 20.03 -7.39 -12.96
C VAL A 201 20.32 -8.30 -11.79
N LEU A 202 19.55 -8.12 -10.71
CA LEU A 202 19.54 -9.01 -9.56
C LEU A 202 18.34 -9.96 -9.66
N ASP A 203 18.53 -11.19 -9.23
CA ASP A 203 17.48 -12.19 -9.09
C ASP A 203 17.53 -12.69 -7.64
N LEU A 204 16.50 -12.39 -6.86
CA LEU A 204 16.50 -12.48 -5.41
C LEU A 204 15.39 -13.43 -4.95
N ASP A 205 15.76 -14.58 -4.45
CA ASP A 205 14.82 -15.49 -3.77
C ASP A 205 14.77 -15.17 -2.27
N ARG A 206 13.57 -15.24 -1.70
CA ARG A 206 13.37 -15.05 -0.27
C ARG A 206 14.16 -16.07 0.54
N GLY A 207 14.90 -15.60 1.53
CA GLY A 207 15.73 -16.41 2.40
C GLY A 207 17.10 -16.79 1.83
N ALA A 208 17.39 -16.46 0.56
CA ALA A 208 18.67 -16.79 -0.06
C ALA A 208 19.81 -15.82 0.31
N HIS A 209 19.46 -14.56 0.54
CA HIS A 209 20.45 -13.49 0.77
C HIS A 209 20.16 -12.75 2.07
N LEU A 210 20.89 -13.09 3.12
CA LEU A 210 20.74 -12.49 4.45
C LEU A 210 21.92 -11.56 4.76
N ALA A 211 21.65 -10.38 5.29
CA ALA A 211 22.69 -9.54 5.87
C ALA A 211 23.31 -10.24 7.10
N GLU A 212 24.56 -9.91 7.40
CA GLU A 212 25.24 -10.36 8.64
C GLU A 212 24.50 -9.82 9.88
N GLU A 213 24.85 -10.34 11.06
CA GLU A 213 24.25 -9.89 12.33
C GLU A 213 24.41 -8.38 12.56
N ASP A 214 25.53 -7.80 12.08
CA ASP A 214 25.81 -6.36 12.19
C ASP A 214 25.24 -5.53 11.03
N GLY A 215 24.40 -6.14 10.18
CA GLY A 215 23.80 -5.54 9.00
C GLY A 215 24.69 -5.51 7.76
N THR A 216 25.92 -6.03 7.81
CA THR A 216 26.85 -5.98 6.66
C THR A 216 26.37 -6.86 5.51
N PHE A 217 26.37 -6.30 4.30
CA PHE A 217 26.11 -7.01 3.05
C PHE A 217 26.95 -6.42 1.90
N GLY A 218 27.09 -7.18 0.80
CA GLY A 218 27.83 -6.75 -0.37
C GLY A 218 27.02 -6.83 -1.65
N ILE A 219 27.47 -6.09 -2.65
CA ILE A 219 26.98 -6.20 -4.04
C ILE A 219 28.16 -6.31 -4.98
N GLU A 220 28.12 -7.29 -5.89
CA GLU A 220 29.16 -7.48 -6.89
C GLU A 220 29.03 -6.44 -8.02
N ASN A 221 30.11 -5.70 -8.25
CA ASN A 221 30.23 -4.73 -9.32
C ASN A 221 30.50 -5.40 -10.68
N ALA A 222 30.34 -4.66 -11.78
CA ALA A 222 30.60 -5.16 -13.13
C ALA A 222 32.05 -5.63 -13.37
N ASP A 223 33.02 -5.14 -12.60
CA ASP A 223 34.42 -5.56 -12.63
C ASP A 223 34.76 -6.75 -11.72
N GLY A 224 33.75 -7.33 -11.04
CA GLY A 224 33.87 -8.44 -10.11
C GLY A 224 34.33 -8.05 -8.70
N THR A 225 34.54 -6.78 -8.41
CA THR A 225 34.79 -6.31 -7.03
C THR A 225 33.50 -6.28 -6.22
N ILE A 226 33.59 -6.37 -4.89
CA ILE A 226 32.43 -6.28 -4.01
C ILE A 226 32.39 -4.92 -3.32
N ALA A 227 31.30 -4.19 -3.54
CA ALA A 227 31.00 -3.00 -2.77
C ALA A 227 30.26 -3.42 -1.48
N TRP A 228 30.81 -3.05 -0.33
CA TRP A 228 30.27 -3.40 0.97
C TRP A 228 29.50 -2.24 1.61
N GLY A 229 28.41 -2.54 2.29
CA GLY A 229 27.62 -1.60 3.05
C GLY A 229 26.87 -2.27 4.19
N LYS A 230 25.96 -1.51 4.79
CA LYS A 230 25.13 -1.98 5.89
C LYS A 230 23.67 -1.65 5.64
N THR A 231 22.78 -2.54 6.07
CA THR A 231 21.34 -2.28 6.16
C THR A 231 21.08 -1.17 7.17
N PRO A 232 19.94 -0.45 7.08
CA PRO A 232 19.59 0.54 8.10
C PRO A 232 19.47 -0.09 9.49
N SER A 233 19.83 0.67 10.52
CA SER A 233 19.86 0.21 11.91
C SER A 233 18.76 0.79 12.80
N TYR A 234 17.91 1.68 12.29
CA TYR A 234 16.79 2.26 13.04
C TYR A 234 15.74 1.19 13.38
N LEU A 235 15.02 1.41 14.48
CA LEU A 235 13.93 0.53 14.88
C LEU A 235 12.75 0.69 13.94
N TRP A 236 12.31 -0.43 13.33
CA TRP A 236 11.07 -0.44 12.56
C TRP A 236 9.85 -0.30 13.49
N PRO A 237 8.85 0.55 13.17
CA PRO A 237 7.64 0.69 13.98
C PRO A 237 6.91 -0.63 14.20
N ARG A 238 6.40 -0.86 15.41
CA ARG A 238 5.59 -2.06 15.75
C ARG A 238 4.14 -1.94 15.30
N THR A 239 3.88 -1.13 14.31
CA THR A 239 2.57 -0.88 13.74
C THR A 239 2.65 -0.90 12.23
N LYS A 240 1.54 -0.78 11.54
CA LYS A 240 1.49 -0.66 10.10
C LYS A 240 2.38 0.50 9.64
N SER A 241 3.32 0.21 8.73
CA SER A 241 4.28 1.21 8.23
C SER A 241 4.73 0.87 6.81
N SER A 242 4.75 1.89 5.96
CA SER A 242 5.31 1.87 4.61
C SER A 242 6.38 2.95 4.41
N ALA A 243 6.98 3.45 5.50
CA ALA A 243 7.88 4.59 5.50
C ALA A 243 9.35 4.19 5.42
N GLY A 244 9.98 4.35 4.25
CA GLY A 244 11.42 4.14 4.08
C GLY A 244 11.85 2.69 3.91
N TYR A 245 13.17 2.43 3.93
CA TYR A 245 13.71 1.08 3.75
C TYR A 245 13.48 0.25 5.00
N PHE A 246 13.04 -0.98 4.81
CA PHE A 246 12.80 -1.88 5.93
C PHE A 246 14.09 -2.18 6.71
N SER A 247 13.98 -2.21 8.02
CA SER A 247 15.08 -2.49 8.94
C SER A 247 14.71 -3.64 9.89
N ALA A 248 15.55 -4.65 9.94
CA ALA A 248 15.46 -5.79 10.86
C ALA A 248 16.85 -6.41 11.09
N PRO A 249 17.08 -7.09 12.22
CA PRO A 249 18.29 -7.91 12.40
C PRO A 249 18.38 -9.00 11.33
N GLN A 250 19.58 -9.28 10.83
CA GLN A 250 19.83 -10.29 9.78
C GLN A 250 18.84 -10.17 8.61
N LEU A 251 18.65 -8.92 8.13
CA LEU A 251 17.68 -8.60 7.10
C LEU A 251 17.83 -9.51 5.87
N ASP A 252 16.73 -10.08 5.42
CA ASP A 252 16.65 -10.67 4.09
C ASP A 252 16.71 -9.56 3.04
N LEU A 253 17.74 -9.57 2.18
CA LEU A 253 18.07 -8.45 1.30
C LEU A 253 16.98 -8.15 0.23
N ILE A 254 16.10 -9.11 -0.07
CA ILE A 254 14.92 -8.87 -0.90
C ILE A 254 14.02 -7.80 -0.27
N ASP A 255 13.99 -7.71 1.07
CA ASP A 255 13.17 -6.77 1.81
C ASP A 255 13.63 -5.31 1.70
N LEU A 256 14.85 -5.04 1.25
CA LEU A 256 15.31 -3.69 0.92
C LEU A 256 14.53 -3.11 -0.27
N PHE A 257 14.17 -3.94 -1.26
CA PHE A 257 13.45 -3.52 -2.46
C PHE A 257 11.94 -3.37 -2.24
N ILE A 258 11.37 -4.11 -1.26
CA ILE A 258 9.95 -4.06 -0.92
C ILE A 258 9.67 -2.84 -0.04
N GLY A 259 8.99 -1.84 -0.60
CA GLY A 259 8.77 -0.55 0.05
C GLY A 259 9.87 0.49 -0.23
N SER A 260 10.80 0.21 -1.16
CA SER A 260 11.85 1.16 -1.57
C SER A 260 11.36 2.30 -2.48
N GLU A 261 10.11 2.26 -2.89
CA GLU A 261 9.47 3.23 -3.77
C GLU A 261 10.27 3.51 -5.06
N GLY A 262 10.93 2.46 -5.59
CA GLY A 262 11.71 2.55 -6.83
C GLY A 262 13.02 3.33 -6.72
N THR A 263 13.55 3.54 -5.52
CA THR A 263 14.80 4.28 -5.31
C THR A 263 16.07 3.42 -5.33
N LEU A 264 15.94 2.08 -5.16
CA LEU A 264 17.06 1.13 -5.15
C LEU A 264 17.20 0.34 -6.45
N GLY A 265 16.10 0.19 -7.20
CA GLY A 265 16.08 -0.58 -8.43
C GLY A 265 14.68 -0.63 -9.02
N ILE A 266 14.58 -1.16 -10.23
CA ILE A 266 13.34 -1.31 -11.00
C ILE A 266 12.90 -2.77 -10.92
N ILE A 267 11.83 -3.06 -10.19
CA ILE A 267 11.21 -4.39 -10.14
C ILE A 267 10.59 -4.68 -11.50
N THR A 268 11.02 -5.75 -12.15
CA THR A 268 10.51 -6.16 -13.47
C THR A 268 9.65 -7.42 -13.40
N GLU A 269 9.99 -8.34 -12.50
CA GLU A 269 9.26 -9.60 -12.29
C GLU A 269 9.22 -9.92 -10.79
N ALA A 270 8.19 -10.66 -10.37
CA ALA A 270 8.04 -11.13 -9.00
C ALA A 270 7.35 -12.50 -8.95
N GLU A 271 7.74 -13.36 -8.01
CA GLU A 271 6.90 -14.47 -7.58
C GLU A 271 6.16 -14.09 -6.31
N ILE A 272 4.84 -14.24 -6.34
CA ILE A 272 3.94 -13.90 -5.24
C ILE A 272 3.22 -15.14 -4.72
N ARG A 273 3.15 -15.25 -3.39
CA ARG A 273 2.50 -16.37 -2.71
C ARG A 273 0.99 -16.18 -2.68
N LEU A 274 0.27 -17.23 -3.09
CA LEU A 274 -1.18 -17.35 -2.98
C LEU A 274 -1.56 -18.02 -1.66
N VAL A 275 -2.76 -17.74 -1.15
CA VAL A 275 -3.28 -18.37 0.06
C VAL A 275 -4.73 -18.85 -0.17
N PRO A 276 -5.22 -19.80 0.65
CA PRO A 276 -6.62 -20.22 0.59
C PRO A 276 -7.57 -19.05 0.84
N ALA A 277 -8.57 -18.92 -0.03
CA ALA A 277 -9.67 -17.99 0.16
C ALA A 277 -10.71 -18.57 1.14
N PRO A 278 -11.38 -17.74 1.95
CA PRO A 278 -12.50 -18.21 2.75
C PRO A 278 -13.64 -18.74 1.83
N GLU A 279 -14.35 -19.75 2.30
CA GLU A 279 -15.48 -20.33 1.56
C GLU A 279 -16.64 -19.34 1.41
N THR A 280 -16.83 -18.53 2.44
CA THR A 280 -17.86 -17.49 2.45
C THR A 280 -17.35 -16.23 3.12
N ASN A 281 -17.88 -15.10 2.66
CA ASN A 281 -17.60 -13.78 3.21
C ASN A 281 -18.89 -13.13 3.70
N CYS A 282 -18.80 -12.46 4.85
CA CYS A 282 -19.88 -11.68 5.42
C CYS A 282 -19.37 -10.29 5.77
N ALA A 283 -20.18 -9.27 5.52
CA ALA A 283 -19.92 -7.93 6.01
C ALA A 283 -20.91 -7.55 7.11
N VAL A 284 -20.42 -6.94 8.18
CA VAL A 284 -21.24 -6.51 9.31
C VAL A 284 -20.97 -5.05 9.64
N MET A 285 -22.03 -4.24 9.81
CA MET A 285 -21.94 -2.89 10.34
C MET A 285 -22.61 -2.83 11.70
N THR A 286 -21.84 -2.43 12.72
CA THR A 286 -22.33 -2.21 14.08
C THR A 286 -22.38 -0.71 14.39
N PHE A 287 -23.35 -0.29 15.22
CA PHE A 287 -23.53 1.10 15.61
C PHE A 287 -23.41 1.26 17.12
N TRP A 288 -22.68 2.29 17.56
CA TRP A 288 -22.33 2.50 18.95
C TRP A 288 -22.83 3.86 19.45
N PRO A 289 -23.30 3.96 20.69
CA PRO A 289 -23.77 5.23 21.25
C PRO A 289 -22.63 6.24 21.42
N ASP A 290 -21.41 5.74 21.67
CA ASP A 290 -20.20 6.54 21.90
C ASP A 290 -18.95 5.83 21.36
N GLU A 291 -17.85 6.58 21.31
CA GLU A 291 -16.55 6.09 20.84
C GLU A 291 -15.95 5.05 21.77
N ASP A 292 -16.08 5.23 23.09
CA ASP A 292 -15.49 4.31 24.07
C ASP A 292 -16.02 2.89 23.90
N SER A 293 -17.31 2.76 23.62
CA SER A 293 -17.94 1.47 23.33
C SER A 293 -17.40 0.85 22.03
N ALA A 294 -17.25 1.66 20.96
CA ALA A 294 -16.66 1.20 19.72
C ALA A 294 -15.19 0.75 19.90
N LEU A 295 -14.40 1.47 20.71
CA LEU A 295 -13.01 1.11 21.02
C LEU A 295 -12.90 -0.18 21.86
N ARG A 296 -13.78 -0.36 22.85
CA ARG A 296 -13.82 -1.61 23.62
C ARG A 296 -14.15 -2.79 22.72
N PHE A 297 -15.18 -2.67 21.90
CA PHE A 297 -15.54 -3.70 20.92
C PHE A 297 -14.39 -4.03 19.95
N THR A 298 -13.71 -3.02 19.43
CA THR A 298 -12.56 -3.21 18.55
C THR A 298 -11.43 -4.00 19.23
N ARG A 299 -11.15 -3.71 20.50
CA ARG A 299 -10.10 -4.41 21.26
C ARG A 299 -10.47 -5.88 21.44
N ASP A 300 -11.70 -6.17 21.85
CA ASP A 300 -12.18 -7.54 22.10
C ASP A 300 -12.18 -8.36 20.78
N LEU A 301 -12.54 -7.72 19.64
CA LEU A 301 -12.46 -8.34 18.32
C LEU A 301 -11.02 -8.69 17.91
N ARG A 302 -10.06 -7.81 18.20
CA ARG A 302 -8.65 -8.06 17.85
C ARG A 302 -8.12 -9.32 18.51
N GLU A 303 -8.47 -9.57 19.76
CA GLU A 303 -8.06 -10.76 20.51
C GLU A 303 -8.60 -12.05 19.88
N ARG A 304 -9.77 -11.96 19.24
CA ARG A 304 -10.48 -13.08 18.64
C ARG A 304 -10.46 -13.11 17.11
N ARG A 305 -9.64 -12.25 16.46
CA ARG A 305 -9.69 -12.06 15.00
C ARG A 305 -9.57 -13.35 14.20
N THR A 306 -8.63 -14.24 14.57
CA THR A 306 -8.40 -15.49 13.86
C THR A 306 -9.54 -16.49 14.09
N GLU A 307 -10.07 -16.58 15.30
CA GLU A 307 -11.18 -17.45 15.67
C GLU A 307 -12.46 -17.08 14.91
N LEU A 308 -12.75 -15.78 14.81
CA LEU A 308 -13.95 -15.25 14.17
C LEU A 308 -13.76 -14.98 12.67
N GLY A 309 -12.57 -15.19 12.12
CA GLY A 309 -12.27 -14.90 10.73
C GLY A 309 -12.39 -13.42 10.36
N VAL A 310 -12.09 -12.50 11.29
CA VAL A 310 -12.21 -11.06 11.05
C VAL A 310 -11.05 -10.58 10.17
N GLU A 311 -11.35 -10.26 8.92
CA GLU A 311 -10.37 -9.82 7.91
C GLU A 311 -10.07 -8.33 8.00
N ALA A 312 -11.09 -7.52 8.31
CA ALA A 312 -10.96 -6.07 8.43
C ALA A 312 -11.86 -5.51 9.54
N ILE A 313 -11.38 -4.46 10.22
CA ILE A 313 -12.14 -3.65 11.18
C ILE A 313 -11.99 -2.19 10.78
N GLU A 314 -13.10 -1.55 10.38
CA GLU A 314 -13.14 -0.17 9.91
C GLU A 314 -13.97 0.70 10.84
N TYR A 315 -13.47 1.88 11.15
CA TYR A 315 -14.12 2.84 12.03
C TYR A 315 -14.73 4.01 11.27
N VAL A 316 -15.87 4.49 11.74
CA VAL A 316 -16.52 5.73 11.29
C VAL A 316 -16.94 6.53 12.51
N ASP A 317 -16.43 7.74 12.67
CA ASP A 317 -16.71 8.59 13.80
C ASP A 317 -18.09 9.30 13.70
N ARG A 318 -18.50 9.95 14.79
CA ARG A 318 -19.74 10.71 14.86
C ARG A 318 -19.85 11.79 13.78
N ASN A 319 -18.76 12.51 13.50
CA ASN A 319 -18.75 13.58 12.52
C ASN A 319 -18.95 13.02 11.11
N ALA A 320 -18.29 11.91 10.79
CA ALA A 320 -18.43 11.19 9.53
C ALA A 320 -19.85 10.66 9.33
N LEU A 321 -20.47 10.07 10.37
CA LEU A 321 -21.88 9.65 10.33
C LEU A 321 -22.81 10.86 10.12
N GLY A 322 -22.51 12.00 10.74
CA GLY A 322 -23.24 13.25 10.54
C GLY A 322 -23.16 13.73 9.08
N MET A 323 -21.97 13.68 8.49
CA MET A 323 -21.74 14.04 7.10
C MET A 323 -22.47 13.09 6.14
N LEU A 324 -22.50 11.79 6.40
CA LEU A 324 -23.26 10.82 5.60
C LEU A 324 -24.78 11.06 5.68
N ARG A 325 -25.31 11.45 6.85
CA ARG A 325 -26.74 11.83 6.98
C ARG A 325 -27.05 13.06 6.12
N GLN A 326 -26.21 14.10 6.17
CA GLN A 326 -26.37 15.30 5.32
C GLN A 326 -26.33 14.94 3.82
N ARG A 327 -25.38 14.08 3.41
CA ARG A 327 -25.33 13.55 2.05
C ARG A 327 -26.64 12.84 1.67
N ARG A 328 -27.18 12.03 2.59
CA ARG A 328 -28.45 11.33 2.38
C ARG A 328 -29.62 12.30 2.22
N ASP A 329 -29.69 13.32 3.07
CA ASP A 329 -30.75 14.34 2.99
C ASP A 329 -30.71 15.10 1.67
N ALA A 330 -29.49 15.39 1.16
CA ALA A 330 -29.29 16.12 -0.09
C ALA A 330 -29.57 15.27 -1.35
N LEU A 331 -29.16 14.00 -1.37
CA LEU A 331 -29.14 13.16 -2.59
C LEU A 331 -30.15 11.99 -2.55
N GLY A 332 -30.81 11.75 -1.43
CA GLY A 332 -31.76 10.64 -1.29
C GLY A 332 -31.09 9.28 -1.51
N ALA A 333 -31.73 8.41 -2.29
CA ALA A 333 -31.21 7.07 -2.60
C ALA A 333 -29.89 7.09 -3.40
N ALA A 334 -29.64 8.14 -4.19
CA ALA A 334 -28.41 8.28 -4.96
C ALA A 334 -27.17 8.54 -4.09
N SER A 335 -27.34 8.81 -2.79
CA SER A 335 -26.25 9.04 -1.85
C SER A 335 -25.39 7.80 -1.59
N GLY A 336 -25.91 6.59 -1.84
CA GLY A 336 -25.32 5.32 -1.38
C GLY A 336 -25.49 5.07 0.14
N VAL A 337 -26.16 5.98 0.86
CA VAL A 337 -26.38 5.90 2.31
C VAL A 337 -27.78 5.33 2.60
N PRO A 338 -27.89 4.23 3.37
CA PRO A 338 -29.18 3.65 3.76
C PRO A 338 -30.08 4.62 4.53
N ALA A 339 -31.40 4.52 4.34
CA ALA A 339 -32.39 5.36 5.05
C ALA A 339 -32.43 5.07 6.57
N CYS A 340 -32.09 3.85 6.96
CA CYS A 340 -32.13 3.37 8.33
C CYS A 340 -30.85 3.66 9.14
N LEU A 341 -29.97 4.59 8.66
CA LEU A 341 -28.77 4.97 9.42
C LEU A 341 -29.17 5.54 10.80
N PRO A 342 -28.79 4.88 11.94
CA PRO A 342 -29.27 5.27 13.26
C PRO A 342 -28.92 6.73 13.60
N ALA A 343 -29.93 7.52 13.98
CA ALA A 343 -29.76 8.96 14.24
C ALA A 343 -28.88 9.24 15.48
N THR A 344 -28.91 8.34 16.45
CA THR A 344 -28.21 8.47 17.74
C THR A 344 -26.81 7.85 17.77
N ALA A 345 -26.39 7.17 16.69
CA ALA A 345 -25.07 6.56 16.65
C ALA A 345 -23.96 7.61 16.80
N GLY A 346 -23.09 7.39 17.79
CA GLY A 346 -21.89 8.16 18.07
C GLY A 346 -20.64 7.64 17.37
N GLY A 347 -20.70 6.43 16.81
CA GLY A 347 -19.68 5.80 16.00
C GLY A 347 -20.22 4.54 15.33
N ALA A 348 -19.50 4.01 14.35
CA ALA A 348 -19.82 2.73 13.74
C ALA A 348 -18.54 1.94 13.45
N ILE A 349 -18.66 0.60 13.48
CA ILE A 349 -17.61 -0.33 13.09
C ILE A 349 -18.14 -1.20 11.96
N TYR A 350 -17.40 -1.21 10.85
CA TYR A 350 -17.61 -2.12 9.74
C TYR A 350 -16.60 -3.26 9.84
N LEU A 351 -17.05 -4.47 9.58
CA LEU A 351 -16.26 -5.70 9.61
C LEU A 351 -16.38 -6.42 8.28
N ASP A 352 -15.26 -6.94 7.77
CA ASP A 352 -15.23 -8.03 6.81
C ASP A 352 -14.87 -9.32 7.57
N ILE A 353 -15.61 -10.41 7.32
CA ILE A 353 -15.43 -11.70 7.96
C ILE A 353 -15.37 -12.77 6.88
N GLY A 354 -14.29 -13.56 6.87
CA GLY A 354 -14.10 -14.71 6.02
C GLY A 354 -14.09 -16.01 6.83
N THR A 355 -14.94 -16.97 6.50
CA THR A 355 -15.07 -18.22 7.27
C THR A 355 -15.53 -19.39 6.39
N ALA A 356 -15.57 -20.61 6.97
CA ALA A 356 -16.25 -21.73 6.36
C ALA A 356 -17.77 -21.52 6.39
N THR A 357 -18.47 -21.97 5.36
CA THR A 357 -19.91 -21.76 5.20
C THR A 357 -20.70 -22.28 6.39
N ASP A 358 -20.36 -23.47 6.88
CA ASP A 358 -21.05 -24.10 8.03
C ASP A 358 -20.75 -23.41 9.36
N SER A 359 -19.64 -22.65 9.45
CA SER A 359 -19.24 -21.92 10.67
C SER A 359 -19.89 -20.55 10.79
N LEU A 360 -20.39 -19.96 9.70
CA LEU A 360 -20.90 -18.59 9.68
C LEU A 360 -22.01 -18.32 10.72
N PRO A 361 -23.01 -19.20 10.94
CA PRO A 361 -24.03 -18.95 11.96
C PRO A 361 -23.45 -18.85 13.38
N ALA A 362 -22.46 -19.68 13.72
CA ALA A 362 -21.80 -19.66 15.02
C ALA A 362 -20.99 -18.36 15.19
N VAL A 363 -20.21 -17.97 14.18
CA VAL A 363 -19.43 -16.72 14.17
C VAL A 363 -20.34 -15.50 14.38
N LEU A 364 -21.49 -15.44 13.69
CA LEU A 364 -22.45 -14.34 13.85
C LEU A 364 -23.09 -14.34 15.24
N GLY A 365 -23.35 -15.53 15.83
CA GLY A 365 -23.84 -15.66 17.21
C GLY A 365 -22.84 -15.10 18.23
N GLU A 366 -21.57 -15.49 18.13
CA GLU A 366 -20.51 -14.99 18.99
C GLU A 366 -20.25 -13.49 18.82
N LEU A 367 -20.36 -12.99 17.60
CA LEU A 367 -20.28 -11.55 17.34
C LEU A 367 -21.44 -10.78 18.02
N ALA A 368 -22.67 -11.32 17.98
CA ALA A 368 -23.81 -10.73 18.66
C ALA A 368 -23.62 -10.71 20.18
N ASP A 369 -23.04 -11.78 20.76
CA ASP A 369 -22.69 -11.84 22.18
C ASP A 369 -21.63 -10.78 22.54
N LEU A 370 -20.60 -10.60 21.72
CA LEU A 370 -19.60 -9.54 21.92
C LEU A 370 -20.22 -8.14 21.85
N VAL A 371 -21.09 -7.89 20.87
CA VAL A 371 -21.83 -6.61 20.76
C VAL A 371 -22.62 -6.36 22.04
N THR A 372 -23.33 -7.37 22.54
CA THR A 372 -24.14 -7.27 23.77
C THR A 372 -23.27 -7.03 25.00
N ALA A 373 -22.14 -7.73 25.12
CA ALA A 373 -21.21 -7.62 26.26
C ALA A 373 -20.62 -6.20 26.41
N VAL A 374 -20.46 -5.49 25.30
CA VAL A 374 -19.95 -4.09 25.30
C VAL A 374 -21.08 -3.06 25.44
N GLY A 375 -22.35 -3.49 25.50
CA GLY A 375 -23.53 -2.62 25.64
C GLY A 375 -24.08 -2.12 24.30
N GLY A 376 -23.78 -2.80 23.21
CA GLY A 376 -24.38 -2.58 21.91
C GLY A 376 -25.70 -3.36 21.74
N TYR A 377 -26.33 -3.18 20.60
CA TYR A 377 -27.65 -3.76 20.28
C TYR A 377 -27.53 -4.56 18.97
N PRO A 378 -27.42 -5.91 19.03
CA PRO A 378 -27.27 -6.75 17.83
C PRO A 378 -28.37 -6.54 16.78
N GLU A 379 -29.61 -6.27 17.22
CA GLU A 379 -30.73 -6.00 16.33
C GLU A 379 -30.63 -4.71 15.52
N THR A 380 -29.71 -3.82 15.88
CA THR A 380 -29.41 -2.59 15.11
C THR A 380 -28.28 -2.79 14.09
N CYS A 381 -27.57 -3.92 14.17
CA CYS A 381 -26.50 -4.25 13.26
C CYS A 381 -27.02 -4.57 11.86
N TRP A 382 -26.23 -4.22 10.85
CA TRP A 382 -26.52 -4.63 9.47
C TRP A 382 -25.60 -5.78 9.11
N THR A 383 -26.18 -6.89 8.70
CA THR A 383 -25.44 -8.08 8.26
C THR A 383 -25.70 -8.29 6.77
N ALA A 384 -24.65 -8.52 6.00
CA ALA A 384 -24.71 -8.72 4.57
C ALA A 384 -23.93 -9.99 4.21
N ILE A 385 -24.62 -11.02 3.76
CA ILE A 385 -24.05 -12.31 3.35
C ILE A 385 -24.06 -12.39 1.83
N GLU A 386 -25.20 -12.06 1.23
CA GLU A 386 -25.37 -12.12 -0.21
C GLU A 386 -24.51 -11.04 -0.91
N ARG A 387 -24.04 -11.36 -2.12
CA ARG A 387 -23.17 -10.48 -2.90
C ARG A 387 -23.71 -9.06 -3.05
N ASP A 388 -25.00 -8.94 -3.36
CA ASP A 388 -25.65 -7.62 -3.58
C ASP A 388 -25.78 -6.82 -2.30
N GLU A 389 -25.94 -7.49 -1.15
CA GLU A 389 -25.98 -6.86 0.17
C GLU A 389 -24.60 -6.35 0.56
N ARG A 390 -23.58 -7.18 0.39
CA ARG A 390 -22.17 -6.78 0.63
C ARG A 390 -21.78 -5.60 -0.26
N GLU A 391 -22.19 -5.61 -1.53
CA GLU A 391 -21.95 -4.48 -2.43
C GLU A 391 -22.63 -3.20 -1.95
N ARG A 392 -23.84 -3.25 -1.41
CA ARG A 392 -24.51 -2.08 -0.80
C ARG A 392 -23.75 -1.54 0.40
N LEU A 393 -23.22 -2.41 1.29
CA LEU A 393 -22.38 -1.97 2.41
C LEU A 393 -21.04 -1.40 1.91
N ARG A 394 -20.46 -1.97 0.88
CA ARG A 394 -19.26 -1.45 0.25
C ARG A 394 -19.49 -0.04 -0.33
N VAL A 395 -20.58 0.18 -1.05
CA VAL A 395 -20.99 1.49 -1.56
C VAL A 395 -21.18 2.50 -0.42
N PHE A 396 -21.83 2.09 0.67
CA PHE A 396 -21.97 2.92 1.86
C PHE A 396 -20.61 3.33 2.45
N ARG A 397 -19.68 2.39 2.59
CA ARG A 397 -18.31 2.67 3.07
C ARG A 397 -17.59 3.67 2.15
N HIS A 398 -17.70 3.49 0.83
CA HIS A 398 -17.07 4.37 -0.16
C HIS A 398 -17.72 5.76 -0.26
N ALA A 399 -18.98 5.92 0.14
CA ALA A 399 -19.65 7.22 0.17
C ALA A 399 -18.93 8.24 1.07
N LEU A 400 -18.18 7.79 2.08
CA LEU A 400 -17.49 8.67 3.02
C LEU A 400 -16.27 9.38 2.38
N PRO A 401 -15.25 8.68 1.84
CA PRO A 401 -14.15 9.36 1.15
C PRO A 401 -14.61 10.16 -0.07
N GLU A 402 -15.65 9.72 -0.79
CA GLU A 402 -16.25 10.49 -1.89
C GLU A 402 -16.84 11.82 -1.40
N THR A 403 -17.51 11.82 -0.25
CA THR A 403 -18.09 13.04 0.33
C THR A 403 -17.00 14.01 0.75
N VAL A 404 -15.94 13.53 1.40
CA VAL A 404 -14.75 14.33 1.73
C VAL A 404 -14.15 14.95 0.47
N ASN A 405 -13.93 14.16 -0.57
CA ASN A 405 -13.38 14.64 -1.84
C ASN A 405 -14.28 15.69 -2.50
N SER A 406 -15.61 15.53 -2.41
CA SER A 406 -16.59 16.50 -2.96
C SER A 406 -16.54 17.84 -2.20
N ILE A 407 -16.41 17.81 -0.87
CA ILE A 407 -16.28 19.02 -0.05
C ILE A 407 -15.00 19.78 -0.41
N ILE A 408 -13.86 19.06 -0.51
CA ILE A 408 -12.60 19.68 -0.91
C ILE A 408 -12.68 20.25 -2.34
N ALA A 409 -13.30 19.52 -3.27
CA ALA A 409 -13.50 20.01 -4.64
C ALA A 409 -14.35 21.30 -4.69
N GLU A 410 -15.37 21.41 -3.84
CA GLU A 410 -16.18 22.64 -3.73
C GLU A 410 -15.36 23.80 -3.18
N THR A 411 -14.61 23.58 -2.10
CA THR A 411 -13.72 24.60 -1.50
C THR A 411 -12.67 25.10 -2.51
N ARG A 412 -12.15 24.22 -3.37
CA ARG A 412 -11.18 24.56 -4.41
C ARG A 412 -11.71 25.49 -5.50
N LYS A 413 -13.01 25.59 -5.69
CA LYS A 413 -13.58 26.54 -6.66
C LYS A 413 -13.28 28.00 -6.28
N THR A 414 -13.18 28.27 -4.98
CA THR A 414 -12.85 29.61 -4.45
C THR A 414 -11.41 29.72 -3.96
N HIS A 415 -10.79 28.60 -3.58
CA HIS A 415 -9.43 28.50 -3.03
C HIS A 415 -8.65 27.36 -3.72
N PRO A 416 -8.14 27.57 -4.95
CA PRO A 416 -7.57 26.49 -5.79
C PRO A 416 -6.38 25.75 -5.17
N ASP A 417 -5.62 26.40 -4.29
CA ASP A 417 -4.42 25.86 -3.65
C ASP A 417 -4.72 24.92 -2.48
N ILE A 418 -5.98 24.88 -2.00
CA ILE A 418 -6.37 23.95 -0.94
C ILE A 418 -6.41 22.53 -1.49
N THR A 419 -5.73 21.61 -0.79
CA THR A 419 -5.76 20.18 -1.06
C THR A 419 -6.36 19.41 0.11
N LYS A 420 -6.65 18.13 -0.09
CA LYS A 420 -7.11 17.24 0.98
C LYS A 420 -6.02 17.11 2.04
N LEU A 421 -6.38 17.30 3.30
CA LEU A 421 -5.53 17.03 4.46
C LEU A 421 -6.05 15.76 5.16
N GLY A 422 -5.61 14.62 4.69
CA GLY A 422 -5.93 13.31 5.24
C GLY A 422 -4.68 12.65 5.80
N THR A 423 -4.67 12.35 7.11
CA THR A 423 -3.52 11.68 7.73
C THR A 423 -3.41 10.22 7.29
N ASP A 424 -2.20 9.68 7.40
CA ASP A 424 -1.85 8.31 7.06
C ASP A 424 -0.99 7.73 8.19
N MET A 425 -1.54 7.77 9.41
CA MET A 425 -0.79 7.55 10.64
C MET A 425 -1.34 6.36 11.41
N ALA A 426 -0.45 5.54 11.96
CA ALA A 426 -0.81 4.42 12.81
C ALA A 426 0.00 4.44 14.12
N VAL A 427 -0.63 4.01 15.21
CA VAL A 427 0.00 3.91 16.54
C VAL A 427 -0.06 2.47 17.06
N PRO A 428 0.80 2.08 18.03
CA PRO A 428 0.66 0.84 18.77
C PRO A 428 -0.71 0.71 19.47
N ASP A 429 -1.13 -0.53 19.76
CA ASP A 429 -2.49 -0.84 20.28
C ASP A 429 -2.83 -0.10 21.57
N GLU A 430 -1.86 0.04 22.48
CA GLU A 430 -1.99 0.73 23.75
C GLU A 430 -2.23 2.24 23.63
N HIS A 431 -1.92 2.83 22.48
CA HIS A 431 -2.00 4.28 22.25
C HIS A 431 -3.20 4.73 21.41
N LEU A 432 -4.09 3.81 20.95
CA LEU A 432 -5.22 4.18 20.12
C LEU A 432 -6.14 5.21 20.78
N GLY A 433 -6.54 4.98 22.04
CA GLY A 433 -7.41 5.94 22.77
C GLY A 433 -6.71 7.28 23.02
N THR A 434 -5.41 7.24 23.34
CA THR A 434 -4.59 8.44 23.57
C THR A 434 -4.54 9.32 22.32
N ILE A 435 -4.22 8.74 21.16
CA ILE A 435 -4.08 9.52 19.93
C ILE A 435 -5.41 10.09 19.45
N LEU A 436 -6.52 9.34 19.59
CA LEU A 436 -7.85 9.83 19.26
C LEU A 436 -8.25 11.04 20.14
N ALA A 437 -7.96 10.98 21.44
CA ALA A 437 -8.22 12.11 22.36
C ALA A 437 -7.42 13.34 21.93
N ILE A 438 -6.13 13.18 21.60
CA ILE A 438 -5.26 14.26 21.11
C ILE A 438 -5.79 14.86 19.81
N TYR A 439 -6.17 14.05 18.83
CA TYR A 439 -6.73 14.53 17.58
C TYR A 439 -7.98 15.40 17.82
N ARG A 440 -8.90 14.92 18.66
CA ARG A 440 -10.15 15.64 18.98
C ARG A 440 -9.90 16.95 19.70
N GLU A 441 -9.07 16.93 20.73
CA GLU A 441 -8.72 18.12 21.52
C GLU A 441 -8.10 19.20 20.64
N LYS A 442 -7.08 18.87 19.85
CA LYS A 442 -6.34 19.82 19.02
C LYS A 442 -7.20 20.39 17.89
N LEU A 443 -7.98 19.55 17.22
CA LEU A 443 -8.88 19.97 16.13
C LEU A 443 -10.01 20.87 16.66
N ALA A 444 -10.58 20.54 17.83
CA ALA A 444 -11.59 21.37 18.48
C ALA A 444 -11.01 22.73 18.93
N ALA A 445 -9.83 22.74 19.52
CA ALA A 445 -9.14 23.98 19.94
C ALA A 445 -8.81 24.90 18.75
N ALA A 446 -8.52 24.32 17.57
CA ALA A 446 -8.24 25.05 16.34
C ALA A 446 -9.51 25.51 15.59
N ASP A 447 -10.71 25.09 16.03
CA ASP A 447 -12.00 25.28 15.32
C ASP A 447 -11.97 24.77 13.88
N LEU A 448 -11.38 23.59 13.66
CA LEU A 448 -11.30 22.97 12.34
C LEU A 448 -12.35 21.86 12.19
N PRO A 449 -13.18 21.88 11.13
CA PRO A 449 -14.06 20.77 10.80
C PRO A 449 -13.22 19.55 10.39
N TYR A 450 -13.63 18.36 10.84
CA TYR A 450 -12.94 17.12 10.53
C TYR A 450 -13.86 15.91 10.60
N VAL A 451 -13.42 14.81 9.99
CA VAL A 451 -13.96 13.46 10.17
C VAL A 451 -12.83 12.47 10.39
N ILE A 452 -13.09 11.42 11.18
CA ILE A 452 -12.14 10.33 11.44
C ILE A 452 -12.77 9.02 10.99
N PHE A 453 -12.07 8.30 10.12
CA PHE A 453 -12.47 6.97 9.67
C PHE A 453 -11.23 6.17 9.21
N GLY A 454 -11.39 4.87 9.02
CA GLY A 454 -10.33 4.01 8.47
C GLY A 454 -10.08 2.74 9.28
N HIS A 455 -8.91 2.16 9.08
CA HIS A 455 -8.50 0.82 9.48
C HIS A 455 -8.20 0.73 10.97
N ILE A 456 -9.23 0.81 11.82
CA ILE A 456 -9.06 0.78 13.27
C ILE A 456 -8.47 -0.56 13.75
N GLY A 457 -8.67 -1.64 12.99
CA GLY A 457 -8.03 -2.93 13.25
C GLY A 457 -6.51 -2.82 13.43
N ASN A 458 -5.85 -1.98 12.63
CA ASN A 458 -4.41 -1.69 12.70
C ASN A 458 -4.07 -0.35 13.39
N ASN A 459 -5.00 0.28 14.09
CA ASN A 459 -4.86 1.64 14.64
C ASN A 459 -4.47 2.70 13.59
N HIS A 460 -4.78 2.44 12.34
CA HIS A 460 -4.52 3.32 11.21
C HIS A 460 -5.81 4.07 10.87
N LEU A 461 -5.95 5.27 11.43
CA LEU A 461 -7.11 6.12 11.25
C LEU A 461 -6.77 7.35 10.42
N HIS A 462 -7.59 7.63 9.42
CA HIS A 462 -7.48 8.83 8.61
C HIS A 462 -8.25 9.97 9.25
N VAL A 463 -7.52 10.95 9.80
CA VAL A 463 -8.10 12.24 10.20
C VAL A 463 -8.16 13.09 8.95
N ASN A 464 -9.37 13.35 8.44
CA ASN A 464 -9.57 14.22 7.29
C ASN A 464 -10.01 15.59 7.80
N ILE A 465 -9.10 16.57 7.74
CA ILE A 465 -9.36 17.96 8.07
C ILE A 465 -10.01 18.61 6.85
N LEU A 466 -11.08 19.39 7.08
CA LEU A 466 -11.91 19.99 6.04
C LEU A 466 -11.77 21.53 6.07
N PRO A 467 -10.66 22.11 5.56
CA PRO A 467 -10.40 23.54 5.64
C PRO A 467 -11.43 24.34 4.82
N ARG A 468 -11.96 25.39 5.41
CA ARG A 468 -12.96 26.29 4.80
C ARG A 468 -12.31 27.42 3.98
N ASN A 469 -11.04 27.71 4.26
CA ASN A 469 -10.27 28.82 3.70
C ASN A 469 -8.76 28.59 3.86
N PRO A 470 -7.88 29.45 3.28
CA PRO A 470 -6.42 29.29 3.40
C PRO A 470 -5.87 29.34 4.85
N ALA A 471 -6.51 30.07 5.76
CA ALA A 471 -6.06 30.14 7.16
C ALA A 471 -6.35 28.81 7.88
N ASP A 472 -7.52 28.21 7.66
CA ASP A 472 -7.83 26.86 8.15
C ASP A 472 -6.87 25.83 7.54
N TYR A 473 -6.52 25.97 6.26
CA TYR A 473 -5.59 25.07 5.57
C TYR A 473 -4.20 25.11 6.21
N GLN A 474 -3.67 26.29 6.49
CA GLN A 474 -2.38 26.43 7.17
C GLN A 474 -2.41 25.82 8.57
N LYS A 475 -3.43 26.15 9.39
CA LYS A 475 -3.61 25.53 10.72
C LYS A 475 -3.71 24.00 10.63
N GLY A 476 -4.41 23.49 9.61
CA GLY A 476 -4.53 22.05 9.37
C GLY A 476 -3.19 21.39 9.05
N TRP A 477 -2.33 22.04 8.26
CA TRP A 477 -0.96 21.60 8.00
C TRP A 477 -0.09 21.60 9.26
N ASP A 478 -0.16 22.67 10.06
CA ASP A 478 0.61 22.75 11.30
C ASP A 478 0.22 21.61 12.25
N LEU A 479 -1.08 21.32 12.39
CA LEU A 479 -1.57 20.17 13.16
C LEU A 479 -1.15 18.82 12.54
N TYR A 480 -1.10 18.70 11.22
CA TYR A 480 -0.68 17.45 10.57
C TYR A 480 0.78 17.13 10.96
N HIS A 481 1.68 18.12 10.98
CA HIS A 481 3.06 17.94 11.43
C HIS A 481 3.13 17.62 12.94
N GLU A 482 2.34 18.31 13.76
CA GLU A 482 2.26 18.01 15.19
C GLU A 482 1.76 16.58 15.46
N PHE A 483 0.77 16.12 14.70
CA PHE A 483 0.27 14.76 14.79
C PHE A 483 1.32 13.73 14.35
N ALA A 484 2.07 14.00 13.28
CA ALA A 484 3.14 13.11 12.83
C ALA A 484 4.22 12.95 13.93
N GLN A 485 4.66 14.04 14.55
CA GLN A 485 5.62 14.00 15.66
C GLN A 485 5.04 13.22 16.85
N THR A 486 3.80 13.51 17.24
CA THR A 486 3.13 12.82 18.36
C THR A 486 3.02 11.31 18.11
N VAL A 487 2.66 10.90 16.89
CA VAL A 487 2.57 9.48 16.52
C VAL A 487 3.93 8.79 16.61
N VAL A 488 5.00 9.44 16.15
CA VAL A 488 6.36 8.92 16.26
C VAL A 488 6.80 8.82 17.74
N ASP A 489 6.51 9.82 18.56
CA ASP A 489 6.81 9.81 20.01
C ASP A 489 6.08 8.66 20.74
N LEU A 490 4.91 8.26 20.25
CA LEU A 490 4.16 7.09 20.72
C LEU A 490 4.64 5.74 20.11
N GLY A 491 5.73 5.75 19.33
CA GLY A 491 6.27 4.54 18.68
C GLY A 491 5.51 4.09 17.43
N GLY A 492 4.70 4.98 16.86
CA GLY A 492 3.91 4.76 15.65
C GLY A 492 4.63 5.12 14.35
N SER A 493 3.87 5.14 13.24
CA SER A 493 4.34 5.50 11.91
C SER A 493 3.52 6.67 11.34
N PRO A 494 4.19 7.70 10.78
CA PRO A 494 3.51 8.84 10.15
C PRO A 494 3.10 8.56 8.69
N ALA A 495 3.51 7.41 8.12
CA ALA A 495 3.06 6.91 6.83
C ALA A 495 2.82 5.40 6.93
N ALA A 496 1.57 5.05 7.23
CA ALA A 496 1.19 3.67 7.49
C ALA A 496 0.96 2.84 6.22
N GLU A 497 0.48 3.48 5.13
CA GLU A 497 0.01 2.80 3.93
C GLU A 497 0.46 3.47 2.63
N HIS A 498 0.37 4.80 2.53
CA HIS A 498 0.50 5.53 1.27
C HIS A 498 1.94 5.72 0.79
N GLY A 499 2.94 5.31 1.58
CA GLY A 499 4.34 5.62 1.33
C GLY A 499 4.70 7.08 1.65
N ILE A 500 5.93 7.40 1.40
CA ILE A 500 6.53 8.74 1.57
C ILE A 500 6.47 9.54 0.26
N GLY A 501 6.86 8.90 -0.84
CA GLY A 501 6.95 9.53 -2.15
C GLY A 501 7.80 10.77 -2.14
N LYS A 502 7.31 11.81 -2.85
CA LYS A 502 7.91 13.15 -2.89
C LYS A 502 7.20 14.17 -1.98
N LEU A 503 6.12 13.76 -1.30
CA LEU A 503 5.25 14.68 -0.55
C LEU A 503 5.43 14.63 0.96
N LYS A 504 6.07 13.58 1.51
CA LYS A 504 6.17 13.35 2.96
C LYS A 504 7.61 13.08 3.42
N THR A 505 8.61 13.60 2.69
CA THR A 505 10.03 13.37 3.00
C THR A 505 10.43 13.85 4.39
N ASP A 506 9.80 14.91 4.89
CA ASP A 506 9.93 15.45 6.23
C ASP A 506 9.36 14.50 7.31
N PHE A 507 8.29 13.80 7.01
CA PHE A 507 7.74 12.78 7.93
C PHE A 507 8.65 11.55 8.03
N LEU A 508 9.36 11.21 6.96
CA LEU A 508 10.37 10.16 7.03
C LEU A 508 11.52 10.56 7.96
N GLU A 509 12.02 11.80 7.84
CA GLU A 509 13.06 12.31 8.74
C GLU A 509 12.56 12.40 10.19
N THR A 510 11.29 12.78 10.41
CA THR A 510 10.65 12.73 11.73
C THR A 510 10.68 11.31 12.32
N LEU A 511 10.43 10.28 11.50
CA LEU A 511 10.39 8.89 11.94
C LEU A 511 11.77 8.33 12.28
N VAL A 512 12.75 8.47 11.37
CA VAL A 512 14.03 7.76 11.46
C VAL A 512 15.19 8.67 11.92
N GLY A 513 14.96 9.97 12.03
CA GLY A 513 15.96 10.97 12.34
C GLY A 513 16.99 11.18 11.22
N THR A 514 17.82 12.19 11.37
CA THR A 514 18.89 12.50 10.39
C THR A 514 19.86 11.34 10.18
N GLN A 515 20.17 10.56 11.24
CA GLN A 515 21.04 9.38 11.13
C GLN A 515 20.40 8.31 10.24
N GLY A 516 19.12 7.98 10.45
CA GLY A 516 18.41 6.98 9.63
C GLY A 516 18.34 7.39 8.16
N ILE A 517 18.14 8.70 7.88
CA ILE A 517 18.22 9.24 6.51
C ILE A 517 19.62 9.02 5.91
N GLN A 518 20.70 9.25 6.69
CA GLN A 518 22.06 9.01 6.21
C GLN A 518 22.34 7.53 5.93
N GLU A 519 21.86 6.63 6.78
CA GLU A 519 21.97 5.18 6.60
C GLU A 519 21.24 4.74 5.31
N MET A 520 20.00 5.21 5.10
CA MET A 520 19.26 4.91 3.86
C MET A 520 19.96 5.46 2.61
N ARG A 521 20.50 6.68 2.66
CA ARG A 521 21.29 7.24 1.55
C ARG A 521 22.56 6.42 1.27
N ALA A 522 23.21 5.88 2.30
CA ALA A 522 24.36 4.99 2.14
C ALA A 522 23.95 3.68 1.41
N VAL A 523 22.82 3.07 1.78
CA VAL A 523 22.25 1.92 1.06
C VAL A 523 21.94 2.29 -0.39
N LYS A 524 21.28 3.43 -0.64
CA LYS A 524 20.96 3.87 -2.00
C LYS A 524 22.20 3.95 -2.87
N ARG A 525 23.29 4.54 -2.39
CA ARG A 525 24.54 4.68 -3.16
C ARG A 525 25.22 3.36 -3.52
N LEU A 526 24.92 2.27 -2.83
CA LEU A 526 25.41 0.94 -3.21
C LEU A 526 24.73 0.42 -4.49
N PHE A 527 23.45 0.74 -4.66
CA PHE A 527 22.64 0.29 -5.80
C PHE A 527 22.55 1.32 -6.94
N ASP A 528 22.66 2.60 -6.61
CA ASP A 528 22.56 3.73 -7.53
C ASP A 528 23.64 4.76 -7.18
N THR A 529 24.86 4.53 -7.67
CA THR A 529 26.06 5.34 -7.36
C THR A 529 25.92 6.80 -7.80
N ASP A 530 25.14 7.05 -8.84
CA ASP A 530 24.95 8.37 -9.43
C ASP A 530 23.71 9.09 -8.85
N GLU A 531 22.96 8.42 -7.95
CA GLU A 531 21.73 8.90 -7.31
C GLU A 531 20.67 9.42 -8.31
N LEU A 532 20.55 8.76 -9.49
CA LEU A 532 19.64 9.16 -10.56
C LEU A 532 18.25 8.53 -10.46
N LEU A 533 18.07 7.45 -9.68
CA LEU A 533 16.83 6.71 -9.61
C LEU A 533 15.89 7.30 -8.54
N GLY A 534 14.64 7.60 -8.91
CA GLY A 534 13.62 8.09 -7.99
C GLY A 534 13.96 9.42 -7.30
N VAL A 535 14.59 10.35 -8.01
CA VAL A 535 15.04 11.65 -7.44
C VAL A 535 13.88 12.38 -6.76
N GLY A 536 14.11 12.81 -5.51
CA GLY A 536 13.10 13.47 -4.66
C GLY A 536 12.13 12.51 -3.96
N THR A 537 12.18 11.21 -4.27
CA THR A 537 11.38 10.18 -3.57
C THR A 537 12.15 9.71 -2.34
N LEU A 538 11.48 9.59 -1.19
CA LEU A 538 12.01 9.29 0.15
C LEU A 538 12.93 10.38 0.70
N PHE A 539 13.75 10.99 -0.11
CA PHE A 539 14.74 11.98 0.31
C PHE A 539 14.46 13.34 -0.33
N ALA A 540 14.52 14.40 0.45
CA ALA A 540 14.52 15.76 -0.10
C ALA A 540 15.72 15.92 -1.05
N SER A 541 15.49 16.60 -2.17
CA SER A 541 16.49 16.88 -3.20
C SER A 541 17.57 17.83 -2.70
#